data_6464a5b91e3de1acea52bc025f5e6e22
#
_entry.id   6464a5b91e3de1acea52bc025f5e6e22
#
_cell.length_a   1.000
_cell.length_b   1.000
_cell.length_c   1.000
_cell.angle_alpha   90.00
_cell.angle_beta   90.00
_cell.angle_gamma   90.00
#
_symmetry.space_group_name_H-M   'P 1'
#
loop_
_entity.id
_entity.type
_entity.pdbx_description
1 polymer ?
#
loop_
_entity_poly.entity_id
_entity_poly.type
_entity_poly.pdbx_seq_one_letter_code
_entity_poly.pdbx_strand_id
1 'polypeptide(L)'
;MLVSAKEMLDKTKAILLTAQENNSPVILGVSEGAGKYMCGYNTVVGMVNGMLETLKITVPVALHLDHGSYEGAKACIEAGFSSIMFDGSHYPIEENIAKTTELIGIAHAKGISVEAEVGAIGGEEDGVIGGGEVADPKECKMIADLGVDMLAAGIGNIHGKYPANWKGLNFDVLAEIQKLTGTMPLVLHGGTGIPADMIKEAISLGVSKINVNTECQLSFADATRKYIEAGKDLEGKGFDPRKLLAPGFEAIKATVKEKMELFGSIDKA
;
A
#
# COMPACT_ATOMS: atom_id res chain seq x y z
N MET A 1 -20.47 4.93 1.76
CA MET A 1 -20.31 6.12 0.89
C MET A 1 -19.65 5.63 -0.39
N LEU A 2 -20.30 5.79 -1.54
CA LEU A 2 -19.72 5.40 -2.82
C LEU A 2 -18.56 6.36 -3.14
N VAL A 3 -17.36 5.86 -3.06
CA VAL A 3 -16.16 6.56 -3.54
C VAL A 3 -16.27 6.64 -5.06
N SER A 4 -16.31 7.84 -5.62
CA SER A 4 -16.43 7.99 -7.08
C SER A 4 -15.11 7.67 -7.77
N ALA A 5 -15.15 7.23 -9.05
CA ALA A 5 -13.94 7.03 -9.87
C ALA A 5 -13.03 8.28 -9.85
N LYS A 6 -13.60 9.46 -9.68
CA LYS A 6 -12.88 10.72 -9.52
C LYS A 6 -12.06 10.78 -8.23
N GLU A 7 -12.53 10.20 -7.12
CA GLU A 7 -11.78 10.15 -5.86
C GLU A 7 -10.51 9.31 -6.00
N MET A 8 -10.58 8.17 -6.69
CA MET A 8 -9.39 7.34 -6.97
C MET A 8 -8.40 8.08 -7.87
N LEU A 9 -8.89 8.86 -8.83
CA LEU A 9 -8.07 9.74 -9.66
C LEU A 9 -7.43 10.85 -8.81
N ASP A 10 -8.21 11.52 -7.98
CA ASP A 10 -7.73 12.61 -7.12
C ASP A 10 -6.71 12.08 -6.08
N LYS A 11 -6.91 10.89 -5.52
CA LYS A 11 -5.95 10.25 -4.61
C LYS A 11 -4.63 9.94 -5.30
N THR A 12 -4.66 9.28 -6.45
CA THR A 12 -3.45 8.97 -7.23
C THR A 12 -2.69 10.24 -7.60
N LYS A 13 -3.40 11.26 -8.09
CA LYS A 13 -2.82 12.56 -8.42
C LYS A 13 -2.20 13.25 -7.20
N ALA A 14 -2.87 13.24 -6.05
CA ALA A 14 -2.36 13.84 -4.82
C ALA A 14 -1.05 13.18 -4.37
N ILE A 15 -0.99 11.84 -4.40
CA ILE A 15 0.20 11.07 -4.04
C ILE A 15 1.36 11.41 -4.99
N LEU A 16 1.13 11.38 -6.30
CA LEU A 16 2.18 11.66 -7.31
C LEU A 16 2.73 13.09 -7.20
N LEU A 17 1.85 14.09 -7.04
CA LEU A 17 2.30 15.48 -6.87
C LEU A 17 3.08 15.65 -5.57
N THR A 18 2.63 15.05 -4.46
CA THR A 18 3.34 15.14 -3.18
C THR A 18 4.71 14.46 -3.27
N ALA A 19 4.81 13.30 -3.94
CA ALA A 19 6.07 12.61 -4.18
C ALA A 19 7.04 13.48 -4.98
N GLN A 20 6.56 14.08 -6.07
CA GLN A 20 7.37 14.99 -6.91
C GLN A 20 7.82 16.24 -6.15
N GLU A 21 6.91 16.88 -5.40
CA GLU A 21 7.19 18.08 -4.61
C GLU A 21 8.22 17.86 -3.50
N ASN A 22 8.33 16.62 -2.98
CA ASN A 22 9.23 16.26 -1.89
C ASN A 22 10.42 15.39 -2.33
N ASN A 23 10.64 15.25 -3.65
CA ASN A 23 11.71 14.41 -4.21
C ASN A 23 11.78 13.02 -3.54
N SER A 24 10.62 12.38 -3.41
CA SER A 24 10.45 11.10 -2.71
C SER A 24 10.01 10.00 -3.68
N PRO A 25 10.65 8.82 -3.69
CA PRO A 25 10.12 7.68 -4.42
C PRO A 25 8.79 7.23 -3.80
N VAL A 26 7.89 6.66 -4.61
CA VAL A 26 6.58 6.22 -4.12
C VAL A 26 6.12 4.93 -4.80
N ILE A 27 5.39 4.11 -4.03
CA ILE A 27 4.70 2.92 -4.53
C ILE A 27 3.19 3.20 -4.48
N LEU A 28 2.53 3.12 -5.63
CA LEU A 28 1.08 3.22 -5.76
C LEU A 28 0.47 1.83 -5.58
N GLY A 29 -0.04 1.52 -4.38
CA GLY A 29 -0.73 0.27 -4.08
C GLY A 29 -2.17 0.29 -4.58
N VAL A 30 -2.57 -0.76 -5.27
CA VAL A 30 -3.93 -0.96 -5.79
C VAL A 30 -4.39 -2.37 -5.43
N SER A 31 -5.41 -2.48 -4.57
CA SER A 31 -6.02 -3.77 -4.25
C SER A 31 -6.90 -4.29 -5.39
N GLU A 32 -7.27 -5.57 -5.36
CA GLU A 32 -8.18 -6.14 -6.37
C GLU A 32 -9.54 -5.42 -6.37
N GLY A 33 -10.06 -5.09 -5.18
CA GLY A 33 -11.30 -4.33 -5.03
C GLY A 33 -11.20 -2.95 -5.66
N ALA A 34 -10.09 -2.24 -5.42
CA ALA A 34 -9.83 -0.94 -6.05
C ALA A 34 -9.69 -1.06 -7.58
N GLY A 35 -8.96 -2.08 -8.07
CA GLY A 35 -8.83 -2.34 -9.50
C GLY A 35 -10.16 -2.62 -10.17
N LYS A 36 -11.01 -3.44 -9.55
CA LYS A 36 -12.37 -3.71 -10.02
C LYS A 36 -13.24 -2.45 -10.03
N TYR A 37 -13.15 -1.63 -8.98
CA TYR A 37 -13.87 -0.36 -8.89
C TYR A 37 -13.46 0.62 -10.00
N MET A 38 -12.18 0.67 -10.35
CA MET A 38 -11.62 1.48 -11.43
C MET A 38 -11.81 0.89 -12.84
N CYS A 39 -12.69 -0.08 -13.01
CA CYS A 39 -13.02 -0.74 -14.29
C CYS A 39 -11.88 -1.61 -14.85
N GLY A 40 -11.00 -2.11 -14.01
CA GLY A 40 -9.97 -3.10 -14.37
C GLY A 40 -8.54 -2.56 -14.42
N TYR A 41 -7.59 -3.46 -14.40
CA TYR A 41 -6.16 -3.15 -14.27
C TYR A 41 -5.61 -2.35 -15.46
N ASN A 42 -6.08 -2.60 -16.68
CA ASN A 42 -5.68 -1.80 -17.85
C ASN A 42 -6.08 -0.32 -17.70
N THR A 43 -7.25 -0.04 -17.10
CA THR A 43 -7.69 1.33 -16.81
C THR A 43 -6.76 1.99 -15.79
N VAL A 44 -6.37 1.25 -14.76
CA VAL A 44 -5.42 1.71 -13.74
C VAL A 44 -4.07 2.05 -14.37
N VAL A 45 -3.50 1.14 -15.16
CA VAL A 45 -2.23 1.35 -15.87
C VAL A 45 -2.30 2.56 -16.78
N GLY A 46 -3.36 2.68 -17.60
CA GLY A 46 -3.55 3.82 -18.51
C GLY A 46 -3.68 5.15 -17.76
N MET A 47 -4.41 5.18 -16.64
CA MET A 47 -4.56 6.36 -15.79
C MET A 47 -3.21 6.79 -15.19
N VAL A 48 -2.46 5.85 -14.60
CA VAL A 48 -1.18 6.14 -13.96
C VAL A 48 -0.17 6.63 -15.01
N ASN A 49 -0.01 5.94 -16.12
CA ASN A 49 0.91 6.35 -17.20
C ASN A 49 0.57 7.74 -17.75
N GLY A 50 -0.72 8.02 -18.01
CA GLY A 50 -1.17 9.34 -18.47
C GLY A 50 -0.89 10.45 -17.43
N MET A 51 -0.99 10.14 -16.12
CA MET A 51 -0.63 11.10 -15.07
C MET A 51 0.87 11.33 -14.99
N LEU A 52 1.70 10.28 -15.05
CA LEU A 52 3.16 10.40 -15.02
C LEU A 52 3.65 11.32 -16.14
N GLU A 53 3.14 11.14 -17.35
CA GLU A 53 3.48 11.96 -18.52
C GLU A 53 2.98 13.42 -18.37
N THR A 54 1.68 13.58 -18.10
CA THR A 54 1.04 14.90 -18.05
C THR A 54 1.54 15.78 -16.91
N LEU A 55 1.78 15.19 -15.74
CA LEU A 55 2.27 15.89 -14.55
C LEU A 55 3.80 16.00 -14.53
N LYS A 56 4.49 15.42 -15.52
CA LYS A 56 5.96 15.42 -15.64
C LYS A 56 6.62 14.87 -14.37
N ILE A 57 6.11 13.75 -13.87
CA ILE A 57 6.66 13.08 -12.69
C ILE A 57 8.01 12.46 -13.06
N THR A 58 9.04 12.81 -12.31
CA THR A 58 10.43 12.35 -12.54
C THR A 58 10.97 11.50 -11.40
N VAL A 59 10.33 11.53 -10.23
CA VAL A 59 10.66 10.64 -9.12
C VAL A 59 10.32 9.19 -9.45
N PRO A 60 11.04 8.20 -8.92
CA PRO A 60 10.70 6.79 -9.11
C PRO A 60 9.29 6.47 -8.60
N VAL A 61 8.48 5.85 -9.45
CA VAL A 61 7.11 5.40 -9.13
C VAL A 61 6.96 3.94 -9.52
N ALA A 62 6.52 3.10 -8.59
CA ALA A 62 6.08 1.74 -8.87
C ALA A 62 4.55 1.66 -8.80
N LEU A 63 3.92 0.97 -9.75
CA LEU A 63 2.52 0.58 -9.69
C LEU A 63 2.46 -0.87 -9.19
N HIS A 64 1.82 -1.09 -8.06
CA HIS A 64 1.88 -2.31 -7.27
C HIS A 64 0.49 -2.88 -6.99
N LEU A 65 0.30 -4.17 -7.23
CA LEU A 65 -0.87 -4.91 -6.73
C LEU A 65 -0.69 -5.15 -5.23
N ASP A 66 -1.68 -4.76 -4.43
CA ASP A 66 -1.70 -4.91 -2.98
C ASP A 66 -2.67 -6.04 -2.58
N HIS A 67 -2.24 -6.99 -1.76
CA HIS A 67 -3.00 -8.20 -1.37
C HIS A 67 -3.65 -8.94 -2.54
N GLY A 68 -2.83 -9.31 -3.52
CA GLY A 68 -3.31 -10.02 -4.71
C GLY A 68 -3.54 -11.52 -4.47
N SER A 69 -4.65 -12.03 -5.01
CA SER A 69 -4.81 -13.47 -5.24
C SER A 69 -3.82 -13.96 -6.30
N TYR A 70 -3.65 -15.28 -6.39
CA TYR A 70 -2.79 -15.87 -7.42
C TYR A 70 -3.19 -15.47 -8.85
N GLU A 71 -4.49 -15.45 -9.16
CA GLU A 71 -5.01 -15.03 -10.46
C GLU A 71 -4.95 -13.52 -10.65
N GLY A 72 -5.20 -12.74 -9.59
CA GLY A 72 -5.05 -11.28 -9.60
C GLY A 72 -3.62 -10.85 -9.90
N ALA A 73 -2.64 -11.52 -9.30
CA ALA A 73 -1.22 -11.30 -9.55
C ALA A 73 -0.86 -11.53 -11.04
N LYS A 74 -1.29 -12.64 -11.62
CA LYS A 74 -1.11 -12.93 -13.06
C LYS A 74 -1.75 -11.87 -13.95
N ALA A 75 -2.99 -11.47 -13.63
CA ALA A 75 -3.70 -10.45 -14.39
C ALA A 75 -3.01 -9.08 -14.34
N CYS A 76 -2.45 -8.69 -13.18
CA CYS A 76 -1.69 -7.45 -13.03
C CYS A 76 -0.35 -7.49 -13.80
N ILE A 77 0.34 -8.63 -13.80
CA ILE A 77 1.56 -8.85 -14.60
C ILE A 77 1.24 -8.64 -16.10
N GLU A 78 0.14 -9.18 -16.59
CA GLU A 78 -0.27 -9.03 -17.99
C GLU A 78 -0.73 -7.59 -18.32
N ALA A 79 -1.36 -6.90 -17.37
CA ALA A 79 -1.82 -5.52 -17.54
C ALA A 79 -0.67 -4.49 -17.56
N GLY A 80 0.53 -4.85 -17.08
CA GLY A 80 1.71 -3.98 -17.08
C GLY A 80 1.94 -3.24 -15.76
N PHE A 81 1.58 -3.83 -14.63
CA PHE A 81 2.06 -3.38 -13.32
C PHE A 81 3.57 -3.59 -13.23
N SER A 82 4.25 -2.73 -12.48
CA SER A 82 5.71 -2.84 -12.28
C SER A 82 6.08 -3.66 -11.02
N SER A 83 5.10 -3.97 -10.19
CA SER A 83 5.26 -4.76 -8.96
C SER A 83 3.95 -5.44 -8.61
N ILE A 84 4.03 -6.64 -8.03
CA ILE A 84 2.85 -7.35 -7.53
C ILE A 84 3.12 -7.91 -6.13
N MET A 85 2.08 -7.97 -5.31
CA MET A 85 2.05 -8.79 -4.10
C MET A 85 1.16 -10.00 -4.32
N PHE A 86 1.66 -11.16 -3.94
CA PHE A 86 0.86 -12.36 -3.78
C PHE A 86 0.64 -12.64 -2.29
N ASP A 87 -0.61 -12.54 -1.85
CA ASP A 87 -1.00 -12.91 -0.50
C ASP A 87 -1.29 -14.40 -0.42
N GLY A 88 -0.25 -15.15 -0.12
CA GLY A 88 -0.32 -16.60 0.10
C GLY A 88 -0.48 -17.00 1.56
N SER A 89 -0.66 -16.04 2.47
CA SER A 89 -0.65 -16.27 3.93
C SER A 89 -1.75 -17.23 4.42
N HIS A 90 -2.85 -17.33 3.68
CA HIS A 90 -3.97 -18.21 3.99
C HIS A 90 -3.81 -19.65 3.47
N TYR A 91 -2.76 -19.95 2.68
CA TYR A 91 -2.42 -21.30 2.25
C TYR A 91 -1.45 -21.98 3.22
N PRO A 92 -1.40 -23.32 3.27
CA PRO A 92 -0.27 -24.02 3.87
C PRO A 92 1.05 -23.57 3.24
N ILE A 93 2.12 -23.56 4.03
CA ILE A 93 3.42 -22.98 3.58
C ILE A 93 3.93 -23.63 2.28
N GLU A 94 3.73 -24.92 2.08
CA GLU A 94 4.15 -25.62 0.86
C GLU A 94 3.40 -25.11 -0.39
N GLU A 95 2.12 -24.78 -0.25
CA GLU A 95 1.31 -24.22 -1.34
C GLU A 95 1.68 -22.76 -1.59
N ASN A 96 1.91 -21.97 -0.54
CA ASN A 96 2.42 -20.61 -0.66
C ASN A 96 3.75 -20.60 -1.42
N ILE A 97 4.71 -21.45 -1.04
CA ILE A 97 6.00 -21.62 -1.72
C ILE A 97 5.82 -21.97 -3.21
N ALA A 98 4.97 -22.93 -3.53
CA ALA A 98 4.77 -23.38 -4.91
C ALA A 98 4.21 -22.25 -5.80
N LYS A 99 3.17 -21.56 -5.33
CA LYS A 99 2.52 -20.44 -6.05
C LYS A 99 3.45 -19.24 -6.18
N THR A 100 4.15 -18.88 -5.10
CA THR A 100 5.13 -17.79 -5.09
C THR A 100 6.27 -18.05 -6.08
N THR A 101 6.80 -19.29 -6.11
CA THR A 101 7.86 -19.67 -7.05
C THR A 101 7.42 -19.52 -8.50
N GLU A 102 6.19 -19.92 -8.84
CA GLU A 102 5.67 -19.76 -10.20
C GLU A 102 5.53 -18.29 -10.57
N LEU A 103 4.96 -17.48 -9.66
CA LEU A 103 4.76 -16.04 -9.89
C LEU A 103 6.10 -15.29 -10.05
N ILE A 104 7.13 -15.63 -9.26
CA ILE A 104 8.49 -15.08 -9.42
C ILE A 104 8.99 -15.35 -10.84
N GLY A 105 8.87 -16.58 -11.33
CA GLY A 105 9.31 -16.94 -12.69
C GLY A 105 8.62 -16.11 -13.78
N ILE A 106 7.31 -15.89 -13.66
CA ILE A 106 6.51 -15.10 -14.62
C ILE A 106 6.83 -13.60 -14.51
N ALA A 107 6.89 -13.06 -13.29
CA ALA A 107 7.09 -11.64 -13.03
C ALA A 107 8.51 -11.19 -13.39
N HIS A 108 9.53 -11.91 -12.92
CA HIS A 108 10.94 -11.58 -13.18
C HIS A 108 11.29 -11.66 -14.66
N ALA A 109 10.67 -12.57 -15.44
CA ALA A 109 10.83 -12.62 -16.88
C ALA A 109 10.37 -11.33 -17.60
N LYS A 110 9.52 -10.53 -16.94
CA LYS A 110 9.04 -9.22 -17.42
C LYS A 110 9.65 -8.04 -16.65
N GLY A 111 10.60 -8.26 -15.74
CA GLY A 111 11.21 -7.22 -14.91
C GLY A 111 10.27 -6.64 -13.85
N ILE A 112 9.29 -7.43 -13.39
CA ILE A 112 8.29 -7.04 -12.41
C ILE A 112 8.69 -7.60 -11.04
N SER A 113 8.70 -6.77 -9.99
CA SER A 113 9.04 -7.17 -8.63
C SER A 113 7.89 -7.94 -7.96
N VAL A 114 8.25 -8.88 -7.09
CA VAL A 114 7.31 -9.73 -6.35
C VAL A 114 7.46 -9.51 -4.85
N GLU A 115 6.34 -9.22 -4.20
CA GLU A 115 6.16 -9.27 -2.75
C GLU A 115 5.37 -10.52 -2.38
N ALA A 116 5.74 -11.19 -1.29
CA ALA A 116 4.98 -12.29 -0.72
C ALA A 116 4.68 -12.04 0.75
N GLU A 117 3.72 -12.78 1.32
CA GLU A 117 3.31 -12.65 2.71
C GLU A 117 3.42 -13.95 3.48
N VAL A 118 3.84 -13.83 4.76
CA VAL A 118 3.85 -14.90 5.75
C VAL A 118 3.20 -14.40 7.05
N GLY A 119 2.39 -15.26 7.67
CA GLY A 119 1.50 -14.89 8.76
C GLY A 119 0.31 -14.07 8.23
N ALA A 120 -0.70 -13.86 9.04
CA ALA A 120 -1.88 -13.12 8.61
C ALA A 120 -1.90 -11.74 9.24
N ILE A 121 -2.05 -10.71 8.40
CA ILE A 121 -2.28 -9.35 8.89
C ILE A 121 -3.72 -9.26 9.40
N GLY A 122 -3.90 -8.69 10.60
CA GLY A 122 -5.21 -8.56 11.22
C GLY A 122 -6.08 -7.48 10.57
N GLY A 123 -7.38 -7.45 10.90
CA GLY A 123 -8.33 -6.45 10.42
C GLY A 123 -9.01 -6.83 9.11
N GLU A 124 -9.57 -5.84 8.41
CA GLU A 124 -10.34 -6.05 7.18
C GLU A 124 -9.72 -5.28 6.03
N GLU A 125 -9.44 -6.00 4.93
CA GLU A 125 -9.03 -5.42 3.64
C GLU A 125 -9.89 -6.03 2.54
N ASP A 126 -10.53 -5.19 1.71
CA ASP A 126 -11.46 -5.57 0.62
C ASP A 126 -12.54 -6.59 1.02
N GLY A 127 -13.02 -6.53 2.29
CA GLY A 127 -14.02 -7.45 2.82
C GLY A 127 -13.46 -8.79 3.33
N VAL A 128 -12.16 -9.00 3.27
CA VAL A 128 -11.46 -10.16 3.87
C VAL A 128 -11.00 -9.79 5.27
N ILE A 129 -11.35 -10.61 6.26
CA ILE A 129 -10.95 -10.42 7.66
C ILE A 129 -9.76 -11.31 7.95
N GLY A 130 -8.61 -10.68 8.24
CA GLY A 130 -7.39 -11.36 8.65
C GLY A 130 -7.41 -11.74 10.14
N GLY A 131 -6.89 -12.92 10.47
CA GLY A 131 -6.82 -13.44 11.84
C GLY A 131 -5.76 -12.76 12.73
N GLY A 132 -4.81 -12.06 12.14
CA GLY A 132 -3.72 -11.41 12.87
C GLY A 132 -2.68 -12.41 13.39
N GLU A 133 -2.42 -13.49 12.66
CA GLU A 133 -1.41 -14.48 13.04
C GLU A 133 0.00 -13.90 12.88
N VAL A 134 0.80 -14.06 13.94
CA VAL A 134 2.21 -13.66 13.90
C VAL A 134 2.99 -14.62 13.00
N ALA A 135 3.79 -14.06 12.08
CA ALA A 135 4.59 -14.82 11.14
C ALA A 135 5.63 -15.72 11.85
N ASP A 136 5.82 -16.94 11.35
CA ASP A 136 6.95 -17.78 11.75
C ASP A 136 8.22 -17.30 11.01
N PRO A 137 9.28 -16.89 11.74
CA PRO A 137 10.52 -16.43 11.13
C PRO A 137 11.19 -17.45 10.18
N LYS A 138 10.98 -18.76 10.42
CA LYS A 138 11.51 -19.82 9.55
C LYS A 138 10.75 -19.90 8.23
N GLU A 139 9.42 -19.75 8.27
CA GLU A 139 8.61 -19.66 7.06
C GLU A 139 8.94 -18.39 6.25
N CYS A 140 9.17 -17.26 6.95
CA CYS A 140 9.67 -16.04 6.33
C CYS A 140 11.00 -16.29 5.58
N LYS A 141 11.93 -17.02 6.20
CA LYS A 141 13.20 -17.42 5.57
C LYS A 141 12.96 -18.29 4.34
N MET A 142 12.04 -19.26 4.41
CA MET A 142 11.74 -20.15 3.27
C MET A 142 11.19 -19.36 2.07
N ILE A 143 10.30 -18.40 2.29
CA ILE A 143 9.76 -17.55 1.23
C ILE A 143 10.83 -16.58 0.69
N ALA A 144 11.63 -15.96 1.56
CA ALA A 144 12.72 -15.09 1.15
C ALA A 144 13.75 -15.79 0.26
N ASP A 145 14.07 -17.06 0.55
CA ASP A 145 15.02 -17.88 -0.22
C ASP A 145 14.53 -18.24 -1.63
N LEU A 146 13.24 -18.04 -1.93
CA LEU A 146 12.71 -18.20 -3.28
C LEU A 146 13.15 -17.07 -4.23
N GLY A 147 13.63 -15.96 -3.68
CA GLY A 147 14.06 -14.79 -4.44
C GLY A 147 12.95 -13.77 -4.70
N VAL A 148 11.99 -13.63 -3.78
CA VAL A 148 11.07 -12.49 -3.77
C VAL A 148 11.86 -11.19 -3.57
N ASP A 149 11.31 -10.08 -4.05
CA ASP A 149 11.96 -8.76 -3.93
C ASP A 149 11.63 -8.04 -2.61
N MET A 150 10.52 -8.42 -1.99
CA MET A 150 10.03 -7.87 -0.72
C MET A 150 9.23 -8.94 0.03
N LEU A 151 9.24 -8.86 1.36
CA LEU A 151 8.53 -9.80 2.23
C LEU A 151 7.66 -9.06 3.24
N ALA A 152 6.35 -9.28 3.17
CA ALA A 152 5.40 -8.87 4.20
C ALA A 152 5.31 -9.93 5.29
N ALA A 153 5.28 -9.49 6.54
CA ALA A 153 5.16 -10.38 7.68
C ALA A 153 4.12 -9.87 8.69
N GLY A 154 3.25 -10.74 9.14
CA GLY A 154 2.36 -10.47 10.27
C GLY A 154 3.16 -10.35 11.56
N ILE A 155 3.21 -9.16 12.14
CA ILE A 155 3.91 -8.88 13.42
C ILE A 155 2.99 -8.19 14.42
N GLY A 156 1.67 -8.46 14.34
CA GLY A 156 0.65 -7.81 15.16
C GLY A 156 0.08 -6.53 14.55
N ASN A 157 0.44 -6.22 13.32
CA ASN A 157 -0.12 -5.13 12.54
C ASN A 157 -1.54 -5.46 12.05
N ILE A 158 -2.36 -4.42 11.85
CA ILE A 158 -3.79 -4.53 11.58
C ILE A 158 -4.18 -3.56 10.47
N HIS A 159 -4.98 -4.01 9.50
CA HIS A 159 -5.63 -3.14 8.53
C HIS A 159 -6.72 -2.27 9.17
N GLY A 160 -6.80 -1.01 8.75
CA GLY A 160 -7.81 -0.10 9.26
C GLY A 160 -7.41 0.60 10.56
N LYS A 161 -8.38 0.75 11.49
CA LYS A 161 -8.16 1.42 12.78
C LYS A 161 -7.74 0.42 13.85
N TYR A 162 -6.65 0.72 14.53
CA TYR A 162 -6.20 -0.10 15.66
C TYR A 162 -7.17 0.01 16.84
N PRO A 163 -7.53 -1.12 17.49
CA PRO A 163 -8.38 -1.10 18.67
C PRO A 163 -7.61 -0.56 19.89
N ALA A 164 -8.33 0.00 20.87
CA ALA A 164 -7.72 0.60 22.07
C ALA A 164 -6.89 -0.39 22.92
N ASN A 165 -7.15 -1.68 22.80
CA ASN A 165 -6.43 -2.75 23.50
C ASN A 165 -5.31 -3.39 22.67
N TRP A 166 -4.94 -2.81 21.54
CA TRP A 166 -3.83 -3.27 20.71
C TRP A 166 -2.51 -3.30 21.51
N LYS A 167 -1.74 -4.36 21.35
CA LYS A 167 -0.52 -4.61 22.15
C LYS A 167 0.75 -4.03 21.56
N GLY A 168 0.67 -3.42 20.38
CA GLY A 168 1.83 -2.96 19.63
C GLY A 168 2.35 -3.99 18.64
N LEU A 169 3.39 -3.61 17.91
CA LEU A 169 4.11 -4.50 16.99
C LEU A 169 5.01 -5.45 17.76
N ASN A 170 5.19 -6.66 17.25
CA ASN A 170 6.09 -7.67 17.84
C ASN A 170 7.51 -7.48 17.26
N PHE A 171 8.30 -6.63 17.89
CA PHE A 171 9.67 -6.33 17.45
C PHE A 171 10.64 -7.49 17.64
N ASP A 172 10.41 -8.38 18.61
CA ASP A 172 11.24 -9.57 18.80
C ASP A 172 11.14 -10.49 17.56
N VAL A 173 9.93 -10.71 17.07
CA VAL A 173 9.70 -11.50 15.85
C VAL A 173 10.26 -10.77 14.63
N LEU A 174 10.06 -9.45 14.50
CA LEU A 174 10.61 -8.68 13.39
C LEU A 174 12.15 -8.75 13.35
N ALA A 175 12.81 -8.64 14.49
CA ALA A 175 14.26 -8.73 14.60
C ALA A 175 14.77 -10.14 14.23
N GLU A 176 14.03 -11.20 14.61
CA GLU A 176 14.38 -12.57 14.22
C GLU A 176 14.19 -12.79 12.72
N ILE A 177 13.10 -12.30 12.12
CA ILE A 177 12.88 -12.32 10.67
C ILE A 177 14.04 -11.61 9.96
N GLN A 178 14.35 -10.37 10.34
CA GLN A 178 15.46 -9.60 9.76
C GLN A 178 16.78 -10.34 9.84
N LYS A 179 17.08 -10.96 10.99
CA LYS A 179 18.30 -11.74 11.18
C LYS A 179 18.36 -12.95 10.22
N LEU A 180 17.26 -13.64 9.98
CA LEU A 180 17.20 -14.82 9.12
C LEU A 180 17.18 -14.47 7.64
N THR A 181 16.54 -13.37 7.26
CA THR A 181 16.35 -12.93 5.87
C THR A 181 17.45 -11.97 5.39
N GLY A 182 18.29 -11.45 6.31
CA GLY A 182 19.44 -10.60 5.98
C GLY A 182 19.02 -9.23 5.43
N THR A 183 19.33 -8.96 4.17
CA THR A 183 19.06 -7.67 3.50
C THR A 183 17.73 -7.63 2.76
N MET A 184 16.87 -8.64 2.95
CA MET A 184 15.54 -8.67 2.35
C MET A 184 14.74 -7.43 2.78
N PRO A 185 14.20 -6.62 1.86
CA PRO A 185 13.30 -5.53 2.21
C PRO A 185 12.03 -6.06 2.87
N LEU A 186 11.79 -5.69 4.12
CA LEU A 186 10.58 -6.07 4.86
C LEU A 186 9.47 -5.05 4.65
N VAL A 187 8.23 -5.52 4.61
CA VAL A 187 7.05 -4.69 4.39
C VAL A 187 6.15 -4.69 5.63
N LEU A 188 5.73 -3.51 6.04
CA LEU A 188 4.75 -3.30 7.10
C LEU A 188 3.42 -2.85 6.51
N HIS A 189 2.43 -3.73 6.50
CA HIS A 189 1.05 -3.40 6.19
C HIS A 189 0.33 -2.76 7.37
N GLY A 190 -0.81 -2.09 7.11
CA GLY A 190 -1.62 -1.48 8.16
C GLY A 190 -0.94 -0.29 8.86
N GLY A 191 -0.15 0.50 8.16
CA GLY A 191 0.64 1.60 8.73
C GLY A 191 -0.16 2.78 9.31
N THR A 192 -1.49 2.76 9.20
CA THR A 192 -2.37 3.83 9.70
C THR A 192 -2.48 3.79 11.23
N GLY A 193 -2.07 4.88 11.90
CA GLY A 193 -2.27 5.02 13.35
C GLY A 193 -1.25 4.30 14.23
N ILE A 194 -0.21 3.69 13.66
CA ILE A 194 0.93 3.19 14.44
C ILE A 194 1.72 4.38 14.98
N PRO A 195 2.11 4.39 16.28
CA PRO A 195 2.94 5.44 16.86
C PRO A 195 4.27 5.65 16.12
N ALA A 196 4.70 6.90 16.03
CA ALA A 196 5.88 7.27 15.25
C ALA A 196 7.19 6.62 15.73
N ASP A 197 7.32 6.37 17.00
CA ASP A 197 8.44 5.65 17.60
C ASP A 197 8.48 4.18 17.15
N MET A 198 7.32 3.51 17.13
CA MET A 198 7.21 2.14 16.62
C MET A 198 7.51 2.04 15.12
N ILE A 199 7.07 3.02 14.33
CA ILE A 199 7.42 3.10 12.90
C ILE A 199 8.95 3.20 12.72
N LYS A 200 9.61 4.10 13.48
CA LYS A 200 11.06 4.27 13.42
C LYS A 200 11.81 3.01 13.86
N GLU A 201 11.33 2.32 14.89
CA GLU A 201 11.89 1.06 15.33
C GLU A 201 11.75 -0.03 14.26
N ALA A 202 10.56 -0.17 13.65
CA ALA A 202 10.33 -1.11 12.54
C ALA A 202 11.30 -0.84 11.37
N ILE A 203 11.48 0.44 10.99
CA ILE A 203 12.43 0.83 9.94
C ILE A 203 13.86 0.43 10.32
N SER A 204 14.27 0.64 11.58
CA SER A 204 15.61 0.25 12.05
C SER A 204 15.85 -1.27 12.02
N LEU A 205 14.78 -2.06 12.01
CA LEU A 205 14.77 -3.52 11.92
C LEU A 205 14.49 -4.05 10.51
N GLY A 206 14.69 -3.22 9.45
CA GLY A 206 14.68 -3.66 8.06
C GLY A 206 13.38 -3.40 7.30
N VAL A 207 12.35 -2.80 7.92
CA VAL A 207 11.16 -2.37 7.19
C VAL A 207 11.54 -1.27 6.21
N SER A 208 11.29 -1.52 4.92
CA SER A 208 11.66 -0.65 3.80
C SER A 208 10.44 -0.15 3.01
N LYS A 209 9.27 -0.77 3.19
CA LYS A 209 7.98 -0.36 2.61
C LYS A 209 6.92 -0.36 3.72
N ILE A 210 6.09 0.68 3.75
CA ILE A 210 4.98 0.80 4.71
C ILE A 210 3.71 1.18 3.96
N ASN A 211 2.67 0.36 4.08
CA ASN A 211 1.39 0.58 3.41
C ASN A 211 0.49 1.49 4.26
N VAL A 212 0.04 2.61 3.67
CA VAL A 212 -0.89 3.57 4.30
C VAL A 212 -2.04 3.84 3.35
N ASN A 213 -3.25 3.49 3.75
CA ASN A 213 -4.47 3.72 2.97
C ASN A 213 -5.55 4.44 3.80
N THR A 214 -5.97 3.83 4.91
CA THR A 214 -7.09 4.30 5.74
C THR A 214 -6.93 5.73 6.20
N GLU A 215 -5.73 6.18 6.54
CA GLU A 215 -5.47 7.55 6.99
C GLU A 215 -5.72 8.57 5.88
N CYS A 216 -5.34 8.25 4.64
CA CYS A 216 -5.66 9.09 3.47
C CYS A 216 -7.18 9.16 3.23
N GLN A 217 -7.89 8.04 3.39
CA GLN A 217 -9.34 8.01 3.23
C GLN A 217 -10.05 8.82 4.32
N LEU A 218 -9.59 8.72 5.57
CA LEU A 218 -10.15 9.46 6.70
C LEU A 218 -9.93 10.97 6.57
N SER A 219 -8.73 11.39 6.18
CA SER A 219 -8.42 12.82 5.98
C SER A 219 -9.23 13.43 4.85
N PHE A 220 -9.38 12.69 3.74
CA PHE A 220 -10.24 13.09 2.62
C PHE A 220 -11.70 13.24 3.05
N ALA A 221 -12.24 12.24 3.73
CA ALA A 221 -13.63 12.23 4.17
C ALA A 221 -13.93 13.36 5.16
N ASP A 222 -13.03 13.62 6.11
CA ASP A 222 -13.16 14.68 7.11
C ASP A 222 -13.14 16.08 6.46
N ALA A 223 -12.19 16.33 5.58
CA ALA A 223 -12.08 17.61 4.89
C ALA A 223 -13.29 17.89 3.98
N THR A 224 -13.77 16.87 3.27
CA THR A 224 -14.98 16.98 2.43
C THR A 224 -16.22 17.22 3.29
N ARG A 225 -16.36 16.55 4.42
CA ARG A 225 -17.46 16.75 5.38
C ARG A 225 -17.47 18.19 5.89
N LYS A 226 -16.34 18.71 6.34
CA LYS A 226 -16.21 20.08 6.82
C LYS A 226 -16.61 21.10 5.75
N TYR A 227 -16.29 20.87 4.48
CA TYR A 227 -16.71 21.71 3.37
C TYR A 227 -18.24 21.74 3.24
N ILE A 228 -18.90 20.60 3.33
CA ILE A 228 -20.36 20.48 3.26
C ILE A 228 -21.03 21.09 4.51
N GLU A 229 -20.53 20.78 5.71
CA GLU A 229 -21.08 21.32 6.97
C GLU A 229 -20.98 22.86 7.03
N ALA A 230 -19.98 23.43 6.37
CA ALA A 230 -19.82 24.88 6.23
C ALA A 230 -20.74 25.50 5.15
N GLY A 231 -21.58 24.70 4.48
CA GLY A 231 -22.51 25.17 3.43
C GLY A 231 -21.82 25.60 2.12
N LYS A 232 -20.53 25.29 1.96
CA LYS A 232 -19.74 25.72 0.80
C LYS A 232 -20.20 25.11 -0.52
N ASP A 233 -20.80 23.93 -0.47
CA ASP A 233 -21.44 23.27 -1.60
C ASP A 233 -22.67 24.02 -2.13
N LEU A 234 -23.31 24.84 -1.31
CA LEU A 234 -24.47 25.66 -1.65
C LEU A 234 -24.09 27.02 -2.23
N GLU A 235 -22.84 27.46 -2.10
CA GLU A 235 -22.35 28.74 -2.57
C GLU A 235 -21.91 28.68 -4.05
N GLY A 236 -22.57 29.44 -4.95
CA GLY A 236 -22.21 29.50 -6.37
C GLY A 236 -22.16 28.13 -7.05
N LYS A 237 -20.98 27.68 -7.49
CA LYS A 237 -20.75 26.34 -8.03
C LYS A 237 -20.01 25.43 -7.06
N GLY A 238 -20.19 25.56 -5.76
CA GLY A 238 -19.54 24.74 -4.73
C GLY A 238 -19.87 23.25 -4.84
N PHE A 239 -21.03 22.90 -5.42
CA PHE A 239 -21.45 21.53 -5.71
C PHE A 239 -20.68 20.87 -6.87
N ASP A 240 -19.95 21.63 -7.69
CA ASP A 240 -19.10 21.03 -8.74
C ASP A 240 -18.10 20.06 -8.10
N PRO A 241 -18.05 18.78 -8.53
CA PRO A 241 -17.16 17.80 -7.94
C PRO A 241 -15.69 18.23 -7.87
N ARG A 242 -15.24 19.08 -8.79
CA ARG A 242 -13.88 19.64 -8.78
C ARG A 242 -13.62 20.59 -7.60
N LYS A 243 -14.67 21.24 -7.09
CA LYS A 243 -14.62 22.12 -5.92
C LYS A 243 -14.97 21.38 -4.64
N LEU A 244 -16.00 20.53 -4.70
CA LEU A 244 -16.48 19.74 -3.57
C LEU A 244 -15.38 18.82 -3.00
N LEU A 245 -14.59 18.21 -3.87
CA LEU A 245 -13.54 17.25 -3.50
C LEU A 245 -12.16 17.90 -3.30
N ALA A 246 -11.97 19.17 -3.69
CA ALA A 246 -10.68 19.85 -3.57
C ALA A 246 -10.11 19.86 -2.13
N PRO A 247 -10.89 20.13 -1.07
CA PRO A 247 -10.38 20.05 0.30
C PRO A 247 -9.88 18.66 0.69
N GLY A 248 -10.57 17.60 0.22
CA GLY A 248 -10.13 16.22 0.41
C GLY A 248 -8.82 15.91 -0.31
N PHE A 249 -8.65 16.41 -1.54
CA PHE A 249 -7.40 16.29 -2.28
C PHE A 249 -6.21 16.91 -1.52
N GLU A 250 -6.36 18.13 -1.01
CA GLU A 250 -5.31 18.79 -0.23
C GLU A 250 -5.03 18.08 1.09
N ALA A 251 -6.06 17.50 1.73
CA ALA A 251 -5.88 16.71 2.95
C ALA A 251 -5.07 15.44 2.69
N ILE A 252 -5.28 14.74 1.56
CA ILE A 252 -4.45 13.60 1.18
C ILE A 252 -3.00 14.05 0.97
N LYS A 253 -2.74 15.15 0.27
CA LYS A 253 -1.37 15.69 0.09
C LYS A 253 -0.66 15.91 1.42
N ALA A 254 -1.35 16.52 2.38
CA ALA A 254 -0.80 16.77 3.71
C ALA A 254 -0.48 15.47 4.45
N THR A 255 -1.40 14.48 4.43
CA THR A 255 -1.19 13.17 5.04
C THR A 255 0.00 12.43 4.40
N VAL A 256 0.07 12.39 3.06
CA VAL A 256 1.16 11.72 2.33
C VAL A 256 2.51 12.37 2.65
N LYS A 257 2.58 13.70 2.69
CA LYS A 257 3.80 14.42 3.07
C LYS A 257 4.26 14.06 4.48
N GLU A 258 3.33 14.06 5.46
CA GLU A 258 3.64 13.66 6.84
C GLU A 258 4.22 12.25 6.91
N LYS A 259 3.66 11.29 6.13
CA LYS A 259 4.19 9.93 6.08
C LYS A 259 5.56 9.86 5.42
N MET A 260 5.80 10.60 4.34
CA MET A 260 7.12 10.68 3.72
C MET A 260 8.18 11.24 4.68
N GLU A 261 7.83 12.25 5.48
CA GLU A 261 8.69 12.78 6.55
C GLU A 261 8.96 11.72 7.62
N LEU A 262 7.91 11.07 8.14
CA LEU A 262 8.02 10.05 9.18
C LEU A 262 8.85 8.85 8.74
N PHE A 263 8.68 8.40 7.50
CA PHE A 263 9.38 7.24 6.93
C PHE A 263 10.80 7.59 6.44
N GLY A 264 11.13 8.88 6.36
CA GLY A 264 12.46 9.33 5.94
C GLY A 264 12.70 9.20 4.43
N SER A 265 11.66 9.23 3.61
CA SER A 265 11.75 9.08 2.15
C SER A 265 11.93 10.41 1.39
N ILE A 266 11.81 11.56 2.05
CA ILE A 266 12.04 12.87 1.45
C ILE A 266 13.50 12.98 0.97
N ASP A 267 13.71 13.55 -0.22
CA ASP A 267 14.99 13.70 -0.90
C ASP A 267 15.74 12.37 -1.13
N LYS A 268 15.00 11.29 -1.41
CA LYS A 268 15.54 9.96 -1.71
C LYS A 268 15.28 9.50 -3.17
N ALA A 269 14.69 10.33 -4.01
CA ALA A 269 14.46 10.05 -5.43
C ALA A 269 15.62 10.50 -6.32
#